data_f07838542dd64465b28e3d743a8ff26a
#
_entry.id   f07838542dd64465b28e3d743a8ff26a
#
_cell.length_a   1.000
_cell.length_b   1.000
_cell.length_c   1.000
_cell.angle_alpha   90.00
_cell.angle_beta   90.00
_cell.angle_gamma   90.00
#
_symmetry.space_group_name_H-M   'P 1'
#
loop_
_entity.id
_entity.type
_entity.pdbx_description
1 polymer ?
#
loop_
_entity_poly.entity_id
_entity_poly.type
_entity_poly.pdbx_seq_one_letter_code
_entity_poly.pdbx_strand_id
1 'polypeptide(L)'
;MALGHEAAAVVVETGADVDDLANGDHVVLVFVPSCGHCEPCATGRPALCEPAAAANVAGTLLSGARRITRRGVPVHHHLGVSAFAEYATVSRRSLVKIDRSVPLDHAALFGCAVLTGVGAVVNTARVTAGSTVAVVGVGGVGLAALLGAIAAGAERIVAVDLSPQKLALAKQLGATDSFEAGADAAVKIRDATRGGVDFALEMAGSVQAFELAYRITRRGGTTVTAGLPPTNAMLQVPAVNLVAEERTLKGSYIGTSVPSRDLPRYLGLFQRGRLPVDRLLTDRLRLDQINEGFDRLREGRAVRQIITFD
;
A
#
# COMPACT_ATOMS: atom_id res chain seq x y z
N MET A 1 21.86 -4.58 -5.00
CA MET A 1 20.42 -4.69 -5.33
C MET A 1 20.04 -3.51 -6.21
N ALA A 2 19.28 -3.74 -7.29
CA ALA A 2 18.66 -2.67 -8.07
C ALA A 2 17.29 -2.36 -7.46
N LEU A 3 17.03 -1.10 -7.11
CA LEU A 3 15.86 -0.67 -6.35
C LEU A 3 14.61 -0.42 -7.23
N GLY A 4 13.49 -0.07 -6.58
CA GLY A 4 12.19 0.22 -7.19
C GLY A 4 11.27 -1.01 -7.15
N HIS A 5 10.09 -0.88 -6.52
CA HIS A 5 9.12 -1.99 -6.40
C HIS A 5 7.69 -1.60 -6.80
N GLU A 6 7.51 -0.38 -7.27
CA GLU A 6 6.22 0.21 -7.63
C GLU A 6 6.38 0.94 -8.95
N ALA A 7 5.71 0.48 -10.00
CA ALA A 7 5.82 1.07 -11.34
C ALA A 7 4.64 0.70 -12.24
N ALA A 8 4.51 1.46 -13.32
CA ALA A 8 3.75 1.07 -14.51
C ALA A 8 4.66 1.20 -15.74
N ALA A 9 4.44 0.37 -16.73
CA ALA A 9 5.30 0.29 -17.89
C ALA A 9 4.53 -0.16 -19.14
N VAL A 10 5.22 -0.05 -20.30
CA VAL A 10 4.80 -0.64 -21.56
C VAL A 10 5.60 -1.92 -21.79
N VAL A 11 4.94 -3.01 -22.15
CA VAL A 11 5.60 -4.26 -22.52
C VAL A 11 6.35 -4.05 -23.85
N VAL A 12 7.65 -4.32 -23.87
CA VAL A 12 8.48 -4.22 -25.08
C VAL A 12 8.87 -5.58 -25.63
N GLU A 13 8.95 -6.60 -24.76
CA GLU A 13 9.30 -7.97 -25.13
C GLU A 13 8.70 -8.95 -24.13
N THR A 14 8.29 -10.14 -24.60
CA THR A 14 7.80 -11.24 -23.78
C THR A 14 8.64 -12.49 -23.94
N GLY A 15 8.77 -13.28 -22.86
CA GLY A 15 9.35 -14.61 -22.96
C GLY A 15 8.45 -15.57 -23.74
N ALA A 16 9.03 -16.68 -24.23
CA ALA A 16 8.36 -17.63 -25.10
C ALA A 16 7.06 -18.25 -24.51
N ASP A 17 6.99 -18.37 -23.16
CA ASP A 17 5.85 -18.97 -22.47
C ASP A 17 4.82 -17.92 -21.99
N VAL A 18 4.88 -16.69 -22.48
CA VAL A 18 3.94 -15.60 -22.14
C VAL A 18 3.01 -15.38 -23.35
N ASP A 19 1.78 -15.83 -23.23
CA ASP A 19 0.77 -15.81 -24.29
C ASP A 19 -0.35 -14.78 -24.08
N ASP A 20 -0.43 -14.19 -22.90
CA ASP A 20 -1.50 -13.27 -22.49
C ASP A 20 -1.05 -11.79 -22.43
N LEU A 21 0.19 -11.48 -22.82
CA LEU A 21 0.73 -10.14 -23.00
C LEU A 21 1.37 -9.97 -24.38
N ALA A 22 1.27 -8.78 -24.94
CA ALA A 22 1.89 -8.42 -26.21
C ALA A 22 2.67 -7.10 -26.07
N ASN A 23 3.60 -6.88 -27.00
CA ASN A 23 4.31 -5.59 -27.13
C ASN A 23 3.30 -4.44 -27.26
N GLY A 24 3.53 -3.38 -26.52
CA GLY A 24 2.65 -2.21 -26.44
C GLY A 24 1.53 -2.35 -25.40
N ASP A 25 1.41 -3.47 -24.67
CA ASP A 25 0.48 -3.55 -23.56
C ASP A 25 0.94 -2.71 -22.37
N HIS A 26 0.01 -1.98 -21.77
CA HIS A 26 0.25 -1.25 -20.53
C HIS A 26 0.06 -2.18 -19.33
N VAL A 27 0.98 -2.11 -18.38
CA VAL A 27 0.99 -2.98 -17.19
C VAL A 27 1.32 -2.19 -15.94
N VAL A 28 0.76 -2.62 -14.81
CA VAL A 28 1.23 -2.24 -13.47
C VAL A 28 2.06 -3.39 -12.91
N LEU A 29 3.20 -3.04 -12.31
CA LEU A 29 4.10 -3.98 -11.67
C LEU A 29 3.73 -4.13 -10.19
N VAL A 30 3.62 -5.36 -9.71
CA VAL A 30 3.31 -5.70 -8.32
C VAL A 30 4.43 -6.54 -7.74
N PHE A 31 4.92 -6.16 -6.57
CA PHE A 31 6.10 -6.76 -5.95
C PHE A 31 5.86 -8.14 -5.29
N VAL A 32 4.64 -8.65 -5.33
CA VAL A 32 4.31 -10.01 -4.89
C VAL A 32 3.83 -10.82 -6.09
N PRO A 33 4.74 -11.49 -6.81
CA PRO A 33 4.36 -12.39 -7.90
C PRO A 33 3.67 -13.61 -7.31
N SER A 34 2.43 -13.88 -7.70
CA SER A 34 1.70 -15.06 -7.22
C SER A 34 2.01 -16.29 -8.05
N CYS A 35 2.47 -17.40 -7.45
CA CYS A 35 2.74 -18.63 -8.20
C CYS A 35 1.46 -19.30 -8.75
N GLY A 36 0.30 -19.06 -8.11
CA GLY A 36 -1.01 -19.56 -8.52
C GLY A 36 -1.38 -20.93 -7.96
N HIS A 37 -0.45 -21.68 -7.35
CA HIS A 37 -0.68 -23.09 -6.95
C HIS A 37 -0.28 -23.43 -5.50
N CYS A 38 0.46 -22.58 -4.76
CA CYS A 38 0.67 -22.81 -3.34
C CYS A 38 -0.64 -22.64 -2.56
N GLU A 39 -0.72 -23.16 -1.34
CA GLU A 39 -1.94 -23.12 -0.53
C GLU A 39 -2.52 -21.70 -0.37
N PRO A 40 -1.74 -20.65 -0.02
CA PRO A 40 -2.26 -19.29 0.00
C PRO A 40 -2.85 -18.83 -1.35
N CYS A 41 -2.21 -19.14 -2.47
CA CYS A 41 -2.72 -18.78 -3.78
C CYS A 41 -4.03 -19.52 -4.10
N ALA A 42 -4.07 -20.83 -3.86
CA ALA A 42 -5.24 -21.68 -4.12
C ALA A 42 -6.46 -21.27 -3.26
N THR A 43 -6.22 -20.75 -2.06
CA THR A 43 -7.27 -20.27 -1.16
C THR A 43 -7.62 -18.78 -1.34
N GLY A 44 -7.14 -18.14 -2.43
CA GLY A 44 -7.45 -16.75 -2.77
C GLY A 44 -6.68 -15.69 -1.95
N ARG A 45 -5.54 -16.06 -1.38
CA ARG A 45 -4.65 -15.17 -0.61
C ARG A 45 -3.25 -15.03 -1.25
N PRO A 46 -3.15 -14.64 -2.55
CA PRO A 46 -1.88 -14.58 -3.27
C PRO A 46 -0.87 -13.59 -2.66
N ALA A 47 -1.33 -12.61 -1.88
CA ALA A 47 -0.45 -11.74 -1.10
C ALA A 47 0.49 -12.52 -0.16
N LEU A 48 0.13 -13.72 0.26
CA LEU A 48 0.92 -14.60 1.12
C LEU A 48 1.60 -15.74 0.34
N CYS A 49 1.82 -15.58 -0.95
CA CYS A 49 2.47 -16.59 -1.79
C CYS A 49 3.87 -16.94 -1.27
N GLU A 50 4.07 -18.19 -0.84
CA GLU A 50 5.32 -18.65 -0.23
C GLU A 50 6.51 -18.64 -1.22
N PRO A 51 6.37 -19.16 -2.48
CA PRO A 51 7.43 -19.03 -3.47
C PRO A 51 7.82 -17.58 -3.79
N ALA A 52 6.85 -16.66 -3.80
CA ALA A 52 7.13 -15.24 -4.00
C ALA A 52 7.90 -14.62 -2.83
N ALA A 53 7.53 -14.97 -1.60
CA ALA A 53 8.25 -14.51 -0.40
C ALA A 53 9.70 -15.00 -0.41
N ALA A 54 9.93 -16.29 -0.72
CA ALA A 54 11.26 -16.86 -0.84
C ALA A 54 12.10 -16.17 -1.94
N ALA A 55 11.53 -15.93 -3.12
CA ALA A 55 12.21 -15.23 -4.22
C ALA A 55 12.57 -13.79 -3.85
N ASN A 56 11.66 -13.08 -3.18
CA ASN A 56 11.90 -11.72 -2.72
C ASN A 56 13.05 -11.64 -1.69
N VAL A 57 13.11 -12.58 -0.74
CA VAL A 57 14.21 -12.68 0.23
C VAL A 57 15.54 -12.99 -0.47
N ALA A 58 15.53 -13.91 -1.45
CA ALA A 58 16.70 -14.28 -2.23
C ALA A 58 17.16 -13.19 -3.21
N GLY A 59 16.33 -12.17 -3.46
CA GLY A 59 16.60 -11.11 -4.46
C GLY A 59 16.64 -11.66 -5.88
N THR A 60 15.68 -12.53 -6.22
CA THR A 60 15.53 -13.17 -7.54
C THR A 60 14.15 -12.88 -8.13
N LEU A 61 13.95 -13.22 -9.40
CA LEU A 61 12.62 -13.38 -9.97
C LEU A 61 11.96 -14.64 -9.39
N LEU A 62 10.66 -14.82 -9.61
CA LEU A 62 9.92 -16.03 -9.16
C LEU A 62 10.53 -17.32 -9.69
N SER A 63 11.17 -17.27 -10.87
CA SER A 63 11.92 -18.40 -11.46
C SER A 63 13.24 -18.73 -10.76
N GLY A 64 13.67 -17.97 -9.76
CA GLY A 64 14.99 -18.07 -9.13
C GLY A 64 16.11 -17.35 -9.89
N ALA A 65 15.85 -16.80 -11.07
CA ALA A 65 16.86 -16.14 -11.89
C ALA A 65 17.15 -14.71 -11.43
N ARG A 66 18.40 -14.25 -11.65
CA ARG A 66 18.82 -12.85 -11.61
C ARG A 66 19.12 -12.40 -13.03
N ARG A 67 18.42 -11.41 -13.54
CA ARG A 67 18.53 -10.91 -14.90
C ARG A 67 19.26 -9.56 -15.01
N ILE A 68 19.72 -9.04 -13.87
CA ILE A 68 20.47 -7.78 -13.82
C ILE A 68 21.94 -8.11 -13.54
N THR A 69 22.85 -7.50 -14.28
CA THR A 69 24.29 -7.60 -14.06
C THR A 69 24.92 -6.23 -14.02
N ARG A 70 25.97 -6.07 -13.24
CA ARG A 70 26.84 -4.90 -13.23
C ARG A 70 28.28 -5.37 -13.43
N ARG A 71 28.89 -5.00 -14.58
CA ARG A 71 30.23 -5.44 -14.95
C ARG A 71 30.41 -6.98 -14.86
N GLY A 72 29.42 -7.74 -15.36
CA GLY A 72 29.41 -9.19 -15.34
C GLY A 72 29.02 -9.84 -14.00
N VAL A 73 28.83 -9.06 -12.93
CA VAL A 73 28.42 -9.59 -11.61
C VAL A 73 26.90 -9.52 -11.47
N PRO A 74 26.22 -10.63 -11.08
CA PRO A 74 24.78 -10.64 -10.84
C PRO A 74 24.37 -9.65 -9.74
N VAL A 75 23.29 -8.90 -9.99
CA VAL A 75 22.70 -7.95 -9.05
C VAL A 75 21.34 -8.49 -8.56
N HIS A 76 21.07 -8.36 -7.27
CA HIS A 76 19.81 -8.76 -6.69
C HIS A 76 18.67 -7.87 -7.17
N HIS A 77 17.54 -8.49 -7.47
CA HIS A 77 16.28 -7.79 -7.71
C HIS A 77 15.70 -7.26 -6.40
N HIS A 78 15.14 -6.05 -6.42
CA HIS A 78 14.33 -5.53 -5.34
C HIS A 78 12.88 -6.04 -5.53
N LEU A 79 12.51 -7.03 -4.72
CA LEU A 79 11.18 -7.61 -4.71
C LEU A 79 10.71 -8.09 -6.11
N GLY A 80 11.64 -8.62 -6.92
CA GLY A 80 11.35 -9.13 -8.26
C GLY A 80 10.97 -8.08 -9.32
N VAL A 81 11.06 -6.78 -8.99
CA VAL A 81 10.64 -5.65 -9.85
C VAL A 81 11.81 -4.81 -10.31
N SER A 82 12.55 -4.15 -9.39
CA SER A 82 13.73 -3.31 -9.71
C SER A 82 13.47 -2.21 -10.74
N ALA A 83 12.42 -1.45 -10.55
CA ALA A 83 11.87 -0.54 -11.56
C ALA A 83 12.43 0.89 -11.54
N PHE A 84 13.46 1.22 -10.74
CA PHE A 84 14.21 2.48 -10.95
C PHE A 84 15.17 2.30 -12.12
N ALA A 85 14.62 2.05 -13.30
CA ALA A 85 15.33 1.74 -14.53
C ALA A 85 14.42 2.00 -15.75
N GLU A 86 15.01 2.33 -16.88
CA GLU A 86 14.30 2.49 -18.17
C GLU A 86 13.66 1.17 -18.61
N TYR A 87 14.33 0.05 -18.35
CA TYR A 87 13.87 -1.30 -18.65
C TYR A 87 13.98 -2.21 -17.43
N ALA A 88 12.99 -3.04 -17.22
CA ALA A 88 12.98 -4.05 -16.16
C ALA A 88 12.56 -5.41 -16.72
N THR A 89 13.32 -6.45 -16.38
CA THR A 89 12.88 -7.84 -16.60
C THR A 89 12.19 -8.34 -15.34
N VAL A 90 10.94 -8.72 -15.47
CA VAL A 90 10.09 -9.15 -14.34
C VAL A 90 9.36 -10.45 -14.67
N SER A 91 8.90 -11.15 -13.63
CA SER A 91 8.03 -12.30 -13.84
C SER A 91 6.68 -11.86 -14.43
N ARG A 92 6.13 -12.62 -15.39
CA ARG A 92 4.76 -12.39 -15.86
C ARG A 92 3.76 -12.29 -14.68
N ARG A 93 4.01 -13.05 -13.63
CA ARG A 93 3.18 -13.10 -12.42
C ARG A 93 3.27 -11.82 -11.55
N SER A 94 4.22 -10.93 -11.83
CA SER A 94 4.31 -9.59 -11.23
C SER A 94 3.54 -8.52 -12.01
N LEU A 95 2.89 -8.85 -13.12
CA LEU A 95 2.28 -7.88 -14.02
C LEU A 95 0.76 -8.01 -14.03
N VAL A 96 0.09 -6.87 -13.95
CA VAL A 96 -1.34 -6.74 -14.22
C VAL A 96 -1.53 -5.85 -15.43
N LYS A 97 -2.11 -6.41 -16.51
CA LYS A 97 -2.47 -5.63 -17.72
C LYS A 97 -3.57 -4.63 -17.39
N ILE A 98 -3.42 -3.41 -17.89
CA ILE A 98 -4.36 -2.31 -17.67
C ILE A 98 -4.79 -1.70 -18.99
N ASP A 99 -5.87 -0.92 -18.95
CA ASP A 99 -6.33 -0.16 -20.10
C ASP A 99 -5.29 0.92 -20.48
N ARG A 100 -5.00 1.05 -21.78
CA ARG A 100 -4.04 2.01 -22.32
C ARG A 100 -4.44 3.48 -22.12
N SER A 101 -5.71 3.75 -21.84
CA SER A 101 -6.20 5.09 -21.54
C SER A 101 -5.79 5.59 -20.15
N VAL A 102 -5.34 4.70 -19.25
CA VAL A 102 -4.85 5.08 -17.92
C VAL A 102 -3.44 5.65 -18.06
N PRO A 103 -3.19 6.90 -17.64
CA PRO A 103 -1.84 7.47 -17.65
C PRO A 103 -0.88 6.63 -16.78
N LEU A 104 0.29 6.28 -17.31
CA LEU A 104 1.24 5.39 -16.64
C LEU A 104 1.79 5.98 -15.32
N ASP A 105 1.96 7.29 -15.25
CA ASP A 105 2.39 7.98 -14.04
C ASP A 105 1.36 7.85 -12.89
N HIS A 106 0.07 7.88 -13.20
CA HIS A 106 -0.96 7.60 -12.21
C HIS A 106 -1.06 6.08 -11.93
N ALA A 107 -0.98 5.25 -12.96
CA ALA A 107 -1.06 3.79 -12.82
C ALA A 107 0.04 3.23 -11.92
N ALA A 108 1.24 3.81 -11.92
CA ALA A 108 2.36 3.39 -11.08
C ALA A 108 2.03 3.43 -9.58
N LEU A 109 1.17 4.35 -9.13
CA LEU A 109 0.76 4.46 -7.72
C LEU A 109 -0.03 3.25 -7.21
N PHE A 110 -0.58 2.45 -8.13
CA PHE A 110 -1.43 1.31 -7.79
C PHE A 110 -0.64 0.05 -7.45
N GLY A 111 0.64 -0.05 -7.82
CA GLY A 111 1.45 -1.28 -7.66
C GLY A 111 1.73 -1.66 -6.20
N CYS A 112 1.70 -0.71 -5.29
CA CYS A 112 1.96 -0.93 -3.87
C CYS A 112 1.05 -0.10 -2.96
N ALA A 113 1.22 1.24 -2.95
CA ALA A 113 0.57 2.08 -1.94
C ALA A 113 -0.95 2.05 -2.02
N VAL A 114 -1.52 2.11 -3.22
CA VAL A 114 -2.99 2.06 -3.41
C VAL A 114 -3.52 0.66 -3.14
N LEU A 115 -2.90 -0.40 -3.66
CA LEU A 115 -3.28 -1.78 -3.32
C LEU A 115 -3.27 -2.01 -1.82
N THR A 116 -2.24 -1.54 -1.12
CA THR A 116 -2.10 -1.74 0.33
C THR A 116 -3.15 -0.93 1.09
N GLY A 117 -3.24 0.37 0.85
CA GLY A 117 -4.12 1.26 1.60
C GLY A 117 -5.60 0.97 1.35
N VAL A 118 -6.03 0.97 0.09
CA VAL A 118 -7.42 0.68 -0.28
C VAL A 118 -7.78 -0.77 0.09
N GLY A 119 -6.87 -1.73 -0.17
CA GLY A 119 -7.10 -3.13 0.17
C GLY A 119 -7.23 -3.37 1.68
N ALA A 120 -6.46 -2.67 2.52
CA ALA A 120 -6.62 -2.73 3.97
C ALA A 120 -8.03 -2.31 4.42
N VAL A 121 -8.61 -1.32 3.74
CA VAL A 121 -9.99 -0.86 3.99
C VAL A 121 -11.01 -1.89 3.52
N VAL A 122 -10.97 -2.28 2.25
CA VAL A 122 -12.07 -3.02 1.61
C VAL A 122 -11.94 -4.55 1.75
N ASN A 123 -10.71 -5.07 1.76
CA ASN A 123 -10.49 -6.52 1.83
C ASN A 123 -10.21 -6.98 3.28
N THR A 124 -9.37 -6.26 4.03
CA THR A 124 -8.97 -6.68 5.39
C THR A 124 -9.95 -6.21 6.45
N ALA A 125 -10.16 -4.90 6.58
CA ALA A 125 -11.10 -4.31 7.54
C ALA A 125 -12.55 -4.60 7.15
N ARG A 126 -12.85 -4.58 5.85
CA ARG A 126 -14.20 -4.68 5.29
C ARG A 126 -15.10 -3.55 5.80
N VAL A 127 -14.58 -2.34 5.67
CA VAL A 127 -15.30 -1.13 6.06
C VAL A 127 -16.65 -1.07 5.35
N THR A 128 -17.69 -0.81 6.11
CA THR A 128 -19.07 -0.68 5.62
C THR A 128 -19.50 0.80 5.58
N ALA A 129 -20.46 1.14 4.75
CA ALA A 129 -21.04 2.48 4.71
C ALA A 129 -21.59 2.90 6.10
N GLY A 130 -21.39 4.16 6.46
CA GLY A 130 -21.78 4.72 7.76
C GLY A 130 -20.78 4.47 8.89
N SER A 131 -19.67 3.75 8.64
CA SER A 131 -18.65 3.47 9.67
C SER A 131 -17.82 4.69 10.01
N THR A 132 -17.29 4.72 11.23
CA THR A 132 -16.23 5.63 11.68
C THR A 132 -14.87 4.94 11.50
N VAL A 133 -13.98 5.53 10.71
CA VAL A 133 -12.65 4.98 10.37
C VAL A 133 -11.57 5.94 10.86
N ALA A 134 -10.55 5.42 11.54
CA ALA A 134 -9.32 6.18 11.81
C ALA A 134 -8.16 5.62 10.97
N VAL A 135 -7.35 6.53 10.42
CA VAL A 135 -6.10 6.21 9.74
C VAL A 135 -4.95 6.82 10.54
N VAL A 136 -4.13 5.97 11.15
CA VAL A 136 -2.97 6.34 11.95
C VAL A 136 -1.71 6.21 11.10
N GLY A 137 -1.10 7.35 10.80
CA GLY A 137 -0.04 7.48 9.80
C GLY A 137 -0.61 7.81 8.42
N VAL A 138 -0.67 9.10 8.06
CA VAL A 138 -1.19 9.57 6.77
C VAL A 138 -0.05 9.89 5.79
N GLY A 139 0.87 8.92 5.61
CA GLY A 139 1.79 8.86 4.47
C GLY A 139 1.10 8.35 3.20
N GLY A 140 1.87 7.96 2.17
CA GLY A 140 1.31 7.52 0.89
C GLY A 140 0.29 6.37 1.00
N VAL A 141 0.58 5.34 1.82
CA VAL A 141 -0.33 4.21 2.06
C VAL A 141 -1.54 4.65 2.89
N GLY A 142 -1.32 5.47 3.94
CA GLY A 142 -2.40 5.96 4.79
C GLY A 142 -3.36 6.89 4.06
N LEU A 143 -2.86 7.78 3.20
CA LEU A 143 -3.73 8.62 2.38
C LEU A 143 -4.50 7.80 1.33
N ALA A 144 -3.89 6.73 0.78
CA ALA A 144 -4.62 5.78 -0.07
C ALA A 144 -5.72 5.04 0.72
N ALA A 145 -5.45 4.67 1.99
CA ALA A 145 -6.47 4.09 2.87
C ALA A 145 -7.60 5.09 3.19
N LEU A 146 -7.26 6.36 3.40
CA LEU A 146 -8.25 7.43 3.60
C LEU A 146 -9.18 7.55 2.38
N LEU A 147 -8.61 7.63 1.17
CA LEU A 147 -9.40 7.65 -0.06
C LEU A 147 -10.24 6.37 -0.22
N GLY A 148 -9.69 5.23 0.16
CA GLY A 148 -10.41 3.95 0.19
C GLY A 148 -11.59 3.96 1.16
N ALA A 149 -11.45 4.56 2.34
CA ALA A 149 -12.51 4.71 3.32
C ALA A 149 -13.66 5.61 2.80
N ILE A 150 -13.31 6.70 2.12
CA ILE A 150 -14.30 7.56 1.42
C ILE A 150 -15.05 6.75 0.36
N ALA A 151 -14.32 6.02 -0.50
CA ALA A 151 -14.90 5.21 -1.55
C ALA A 151 -15.79 4.07 -1.02
N ALA A 152 -15.49 3.53 0.18
CA ALA A 152 -16.29 2.54 0.89
C ALA A 152 -17.53 3.13 1.59
N GLY A 153 -17.68 4.47 1.63
CA GLY A 153 -18.83 5.13 2.25
C GLY A 153 -18.71 5.31 3.77
N ALA A 154 -17.50 5.39 4.31
CA ALA A 154 -17.31 5.76 5.71
C ALA A 154 -17.93 7.14 5.97
N GLU A 155 -18.71 7.27 7.04
CA GLU A 155 -19.36 8.52 7.44
C GLU A 155 -18.37 9.49 8.07
N ARG A 156 -17.49 8.95 8.91
CA ARG A 156 -16.50 9.74 9.64
C ARG A 156 -15.09 9.17 9.43
N ILE A 157 -14.16 10.04 9.07
CA ILE A 157 -12.77 9.63 8.79
C ILE A 157 -11.81 10.50 9.61
N VAL A 158 -11.15 9.88 10.57
CA VAL A 158 -10.21 10.48 11.51
C VAL A 158 -8.80 10.26 11.00
N ALA A 159 -8.09 11.31 10.63
CA ALA A 159 -6.67 11.28 10.27
C ALA A 159 -5.79 11.52 11.50
N VAL A 160 -4.75 10.70 11.69
CA VAL A 160 -3.79 10.84 12.80
C VAL A 160 -2.37 10.77 12.28
N ASP A 161 -1.54 11.76 12.55
CA ASP A 161 -0.11 11.81 12.17
C ASP A 161 0.66 12.73 13.13
N LEU A 162 1.98 12.65 13.11
CA LEU A 162 2.87 13.58 13.82
C LEU A 162 3.04 14.91 13.08
N SER A 163 2.79 14.94 11.76
CA SER A 163 3.03 16.09 10.89
C SER A 163 1.76 16.90 10.66
N PRO A 164 1.69 18.17 11.12
CA PRO A 164 0.56 19.06 10.82
C PRO A 164 0.33 19.25 9.32
N GLN A 165 1.37 19.23 8.51
CA GLN A 165 1.28 19.39 7.05
C GLN A 165 0.55 18.20 6.42
N LYS A 166 0.86 16.97 6.86
CA LYS A 166 0.16 15.76 6.39
C LYS A 166 -1.29 15.72 6.85
N LEU A 167 -1.57 16.19 8.07
CA LEU A 167 -2.94 16.34 8.57
C LEU A 167 -3.75 17.35 7.76
N ALA A 168 -3.15 18.48 7.39
CA ALA A 168 -3.79 19.45 6.51
C ALA A 168 -4.13 18.86 5.14
N LEU A 169 -3.21 18.08 4.53
CA LEU A 169 -3.47 17.37 3.29
C LEU A 169 -4.58 16.32 3.45
N ALA A 170 -4.58 15.55 4.53
CA ALA A 170 -5.63 14.57 4.82
C ALA A 170 -7.02 15.23 4.89
N LYS A 171 -7.11 16.42 5.50
CA LYS A 171 -8.34 17.23 5.52
C LYS A 171 -8.76 17.65 4.11
N GLN A 172 -7.84 18.13 3.29
CA GLN A 172 -8.12 18.50 1.89
C GLN A 172 -8.59 17.30 1.05
N LEU A 173 -8.13 16.09 1.38
CA LEU A 173 -8.52 14.85 0.73
C LEU A 173 -9.85 14.27 1.24
N GLY A 174 -10.41 14.83 2.33
CA GLY A 174 -11.73 14.45 2.81
C GLY A 174 -11.77 13.81 4.20
N ALA A 175 -10.68 13.89 5.01
CA ALA A 175 -10.77 13.54 6.43
C ALA A 175 -11.76 14.50 7.13
N THR A 176 -12.70 13.95 7.90
CA THR A 176 -13.66 14.75 8.69
C THR A 176 -12.98 15.38 9.89
N ASP A 177 -12.07 14.64 10.53
CA ASP A 177 -11.33 15.05 11.71
C ASP A 177 -9.83 14.79 11.54
N SER A 178 -9.01 15.55 12.26
CA SER A 178 -7.57 15.32 12.29
C SER A 178 -7.03 15.55 13.68
N PHE A 179 -6.11 14.69 14.12
CA PHE A 179 -5.46 14.77 15.43
C PHE A 179 -3.96 14.57 15.27
N GLU A 180 -3.19 15.40 15.93
CA GLU A 180 -1.76 15.15 16.07
C GLU A 180 -1.52 13.99 17.03
N ALA A 181 -0.65 13.06 16.63
CA ALA A 181 -0.30 11.92 17.48
C ALA A 181 0.52 12.38 18.69
N GLY A 182 0.12 11.96 19.89
CA GLY A 182 0.75 12.35 21.15
C GLY A 182 0.14 11.61 22.34
N ALA A 183 0.59 11.93 23.54
CA ALA A 183 0.24 11.23 24.77
C ALA A 183 -1.29 11.21 25.05
N ASP A 184 -1.99 12.29 24.74
CA ASP A 184 -3.43 12.49 24.94
C ASP A 184 -4.27 12.23 23.70
N ALA A 185 -3.66 11.87 22.56
CA ALA A 185 -4.37 11.65 21.30
C ALA A 185 -5.48 10.61 21.44
N ALA A 186 -5.22 9.49 22.15
CA ALA A 186 -6.23 8.44 22.32
C ALA A 186 -7.47 8.95 23.08
N VAL A 187 -7.29 9.77 24.11
CA VAL A 187 -8.40 10.36 24.88
C VAL A 187 -9.19 11.29 23.99
N LYS A 188 -8.52 12.27 23.35
CA LYS A 188 -9.15 13.25 22.47
C LYS A 188 -9.97 12.59 21.35
N ILE A 189 -9.41 11.55 20.71
CA ILE A 189 -10.10 10.85 19.62
C ILE A 189 -11.30 10.09 20.15
N ARG A 190 -11.19 9.37 21.27
CA ARG A 190 -12.31 8.65 21.88
C ARG A 190 -13.44 9.58 22.31
N ASP A 191 -13.12 10.72 22.88
CA ASP A 191 -14.11 11.74 23.28
C ASP A 191 -14.82 12.27 22.02
N ALA A 192 -14.06 12.68 21.01
CA ALA A 192 -14.61 13.17 19.74
C ALA A 192 -15.48 12.13 19.02
N THR A 193 -15.13 10.84 19.12
CA THR A 193 -15.84 9.73 18.45
C THR A 193 -16.81 8.97 19.35
N ARG A 194 -17.14 9.51 20.54
CA ARG A 194 -18.07 8.92 21.49
C ARG A 194 -17.74 7.48 21.87
N GLY A 195 -16.46 7.24 22.19
CA GLY A 195 -15.99 5.94 22.70
C GLY A 195 -14.99 5.20 21.78
N GLY A 196 -14.69 5.74 20.62
CA GLY A 196 -13.72 5.18 19.67
C GLY A 196 -14.29 4.95 18.27
N VAL A 197 -13.46 4.40 17.38
CA VAL A 197 -13.81 4.18 15.98
C VAL A 197 -14.17 2.71 15.70
N ASP A 198 -14.98 2.46 14.68
CA ASP A 198 -15.29 1.12 14.20
C ASP A 198 -14.08 0.38 13.68
N PHE A 199 -13.27 1.11 12.89
CA PHE A 199 -12.07 0.60 12.25
C PHE A 199 -10.91 1.55 12.48
N ALA A 200 -9.80 1.08 13.05
CA ALA A 200 -8.56 1.82 13.15
C ALA A 200 -7.50 1.15 12.26
N LEU A 201 -6.95 1.91 11.31
CA LEU A 201 -5.99 1.44 10.32
C LEU A 201 -4.61 2.02 10.67
N GLU A 202 -3.66 1.18 11.08
CA GLU A 202 -2.28 1.58 11.33
C GLU A 202 -1.47 1.47 10.03
N MET A 203 -0.91 2.59 9.58
CA MET A 203 -0.20 2.75 8.31
C MET A 203 1.18 3.40 8.45
N ALA A 204 1.65 3.62 9.69
CA ALA A 204 2.92 4.27 9.98
C ALA A 204 4.10 3.28 10.11
N GLY A 205 3.82 2.04 10.46
CA GLY A 205 4.85 1.02 10.69
C GLY A 205 5.61 1.20 12.00
N SER A 206 4.96 1.69 13.06
CA SER A 206 5.56 1.82 14.39
C SER A 206 4.69 1.22 15.48
N VAL A 207 5.32 0.68 16.53
CA VAL A 207 4.61 0.11 17.67
C VAL A 207 3.69 1.15 18.32
N GLN A 208 4.17 2.39 18.49
CA GLN A 208 3.42 3.48 19.10
C GLN A 208 2.14 3.81 18.30
N ALA A 209 2.24 3.84 16.96
CA ALA A 209 1.09 4.05 16.10
C ALA A 209 0.10 2.88 16.18
N PHE A 210 0.61 1.66 16.28
CA PHE A 210 -0.21 0.46 16.42
C PHE A 210 -0.96 0.42 17.76
N GLU A 211 -0.26 0.74 18.86
CA GLU A 211 -0.88 0.85 20.19
C GLU A 211 -1.94 1.97 20.22
N LEU A 212 -1.67 3.11 19.58
CA LEU A 212 -2.64 4.17 19.45
C LEU A 212 -3.87 3.70 18.66
N ALA A 213 -3.69 3.07 17.50
CA ALA A 213 -4.78 2.53 16.70
C ALA A 213 -5.63 1.53 17.52
N TYR A 214 -4.98 0.65 18.28
CA TYR A 214 -5.70 -0.27 19.16
C TYR A 214 -6.48 0.45 20.26
N ARG A 215 -5.89 1.44 20.92
CA ARG A 215 -6.54 2.20 22.00
C ARG A 215 -7.75 3.01 21.55
N ILE A 216 -7.75 3.54 20.33
CA ILE A 216 -8.86 4.33 19.78
C ILE A 216 -9.96 3.48 19.15
N THR A 217 -9.73 2.17 18.97
CA THR A 217 -10.75 1.24 18.49
C THR A 217 -11.80 1.04 19.59
N ARG A 218 -13.09 1.14 19.26
CA ARG A 218 -14.19 0.92 20.22
C ARG A 218 -14.38 -0.56 20.55
N ARG A 219 -15.24 -0.86 21.49
CA ARG A 219 -15.73 -2.23 21.76
C ARG A 219 -16.39 -2.79 20.50
N GLY A 220 -16.14 -4.06 20.19
CA GLY A 220 -16.58 -4.71 18.95
C GLY A 220 -15.88 -4.25 17.68
N GLY A 221 -14.97 -3.26 17.77
CA GLY A 221 -14.28 -2.69 16.62
C GLY A 221 -13.06 -3.50 16.15
N THR A 222 -12.53 -3.13 15.00
CA THR A 222 -11.41 -3.81 14.35
C THR A 222 -10.22 -2.88 14.19
N THR A 223 -9.06 -3.31 14.67
CA THR A 223 -7.76 -2.68 14.38
C THR A 223 -7.06 -3.46 13.29
N VAL A 224 -6.59 -2.78 12.24
CA VAL A 224 -5.81 -3.37 11.15
C VAL A 224 -4.45 -2.69 11.08
N THR A 225 -3.36 -3.47 10.99
CA THR A 225 -2.02 -2.96 10.70
C THR A 225 -1.56 -3.38 9.31
N ALA A 226 -1.05 -2.44 8.54
CA ALA A 226 -0.37 -2.66 7.27
C ALA A 226 1.05 -2.05 7.28
N GLY A 227 1.40 -1.32 8.32
CA GLY A 227 2.75 -0.84 8.55
C GLY A 227 3.72 -1.99 8.86
N LEU A 228 4.99 -1.81 8.51
CA LEU A 228 6.06 -2.79 8.77
C LEU A 228 7.03 -2.21 9.80
N PRO A 229 6.83 -2.51 11.10
CA PRO A 229 7.78 -2.14 12.14
C PRO A 229 9.07 -2.98 12.03
N PRO A 230 10.15 -2.62 12.75
CA PRO A 230 11.33 -3.47 12.88
C PRO A 230 10.96 -4.90 13.31
N THR A 231 11.68 -5.90 12.79
CA THR A 231 11.37 -7.33 12.99
C THR A 231 11.39 -7.79 14.45
N ASN A 232 12.10 -7.08 15.31
CA ASN A 232 12.19 -7.33 16.76
C ASN A 232 11.25 -6.47 17.60
N ALA A 233 10.42 -5.63 16.97
CA ALA A 233 9.47 -4.80 17.68
C ALA A 233 8.31 -5.64 18.23
N MET A 234 7.94 -5.38 19.48
CA MET A 234 6.89 -6.11 20.20
C MET A 234 5.72 -5.19 20.50
N LEU A 235 4.51 -5.61 20.13
CA LEU A 235 3.27 -4.93 20.48
C LEU A 235 2.78 -5.40 21.86
N GLN A 236 2.40 -4.45 22.72
CA GLN A 236 1.75 -4.75 24.01
C GLN A 236 0.31 -4.30 23.98
N VAL A 237 -0.61 -5.26 24.14
CA VAL A 237 -2.04 -4.99 24.23
C VAL A 237 -2.64 -5.71 25.45
N PRO A 238 -3.57 -5.11 26.19
CA PRO A 238 -4.26 -5.77 27.29
C PRO A 238 -5.08 -6.95 26.76
N ALA A 239 -4.66 -8.18 27.08
CA ALA A 239 -5.29 -9.40 26.56
C ALA A 239 -6.78 -9.50 26.92
N VAL A 240 -7.17 -9.02 28.11
CA VAL A 240 -8.57 -9.03 28.55
C VAL A 240 -9.50 -8.26 27.61
N ASN A 241 -9.00 -7.21 26.95
CA ASN A 241 -9.83 -6.39 26.07
C ASN A 241 -10.22 -7.14 24.78
N LEU A 242 -9.42 -8.13 24.35
CA LEU A 242 -9.78 -8.96 23.20
C LEU A 242 -11.05 -9.77 23.49
N VAL A 243 -11.22 -10.24 24.73
CA VAL A 243 -12.39 -11.02 25.13
C VAL A 243 -13.51 -10.11 25.64
N ALA A 244 -13.25 -9.26 26.64
CA ALA A 244 -14.27 -8.47 27.31
C ALA A 244 -14.87 -7.36 26.45
N GLU A 245 -14.17 -6.95 25.41
CA GLU A 245 -14.61 -5.91 24.47
C GLU A 245 -14.82 -6.45 23.04
N GLU A 246 -14.66 -7.75 22.80
CA GLU A 246 -14.82 -8.41 21.50
C GLU A 246 -14.03 -7.69 20.37
N ARG A 247 -12.81 -7.19 20.68
CA ARG A 247 -11.99 -6.48 19.69
C ARG A 247 -11.33 -7.44 18.73
N THR A 248 -11.26 -7.03 17.46
CA THR A 248 -10.54 -7.76 16.42
C THR A 248 -9.22 -7.08 16.11
N LEU A 249 -8.14 -7.86 16.00
CA LEU A 249 -6.82 -7.41 15.57
C LEU A 249 -6.40 -8.18 14.33
N LYS A 250 -6.05 -7.48 13.24
CA LYS A 250 -5.70 -8.09 11.94
C LYS A 250 -4.43 -7.49 11.35
N GLY A 251 -3.59 -8.35 10.75
CA GLY A 251 -2.54 -7.93 9.82
C GLY A 251 -3.08 -7.79 8.39
N SER A 252 -2.47 -6.91 7.61
CA SER A 252 -2.82 -6.67 6.21
C SER A 252 -1.55 -6.52 5.38
N TYR A 253 -1.16 -7.57 4.65
CA TYR A 253 -0.02 -7.49 3.74
C TYR A 253 -0.51 -7.20 2.33
N ILE A 254 0.02 -6.13 1.71
CA ILE A 254 -0.44 -5.58 0.42
C ILE A 254 -1.98 -5.45 0.33
N GLY A 255 -2.63 -5.09 1.46
CA GLY A 255 -4.08 -4.92 1.52
C GLY A 255 -4.87 -6.22 1.39
N THR A 256 -4.29 -7.39 1.69
CA THR A 256 -4.93 -8.71 1.46
C THR A 256 -5.48 -8.82 0.02
N SER A 257 -4.78 -8.20 -0.93
CA SER A 257 -5.25 -8.04 -2.30
C SER A 257 -4.99 -9.28 -3.16
N VAL A 258 -5.85 -9.46 -4.14
CA VAL A 258 -5.63 -10.28 -5.34
C VAL A 258 -5.36 -9.28 -6.48
N PRO A 259 -4.10 -9.01 -6.86
CA PRO A 259 -3.78 -7.91 -7.76
C PRO A 259 -4.54 -7.93 -9.08
N SER A 260 -4.68 -9.08 -9.72
CA SER A 260 -5.42 -9.24 -10.99
C SER A 260 -6.91 -8.94 -10.88
N ARG A 261 -7.49 -9.06 -9.69
CA ARG A 261 -8.89 -8.72 -9.39
C ARG A 261 -9.03 -7.26 -8.96
N ASP A 262 -8.17 -6.81 -8.04
CA ASP A 262 -8.39 -5.58 -7.30
C ASP A 262 -7.85 -4.35 -8.05
N LEU A 263 -6.71 -4.48 -8.76
CA LEU A 263 -6.16 -3.40 -9.56
C LEU A 263 -7.16 -2.86 -10.61
N PRO A 264 -7.79 -3.69 -11.46
CA PRO A 264 -8.79 -3.19 -12.39
C PRO A 264 -9.99 -2.51 -11.71
N ARG A 265 -10.40 -3.00 -10.54
CA ARG A 265 -11.49 -2.39 -9.75
C ARG A 265 -11.12 -0.99 -9.26
N TYR A 266 -9.90 -0.84 -8.70
CA TYR A 266 -9.44 0.44 -8.18
C TYR A 266 -9.16 1.45 -9.30
N LEU A 267 -8.59 1.01 -10.42
CA LEU A 267 -8.44 1.83 -11.63
C LEU A 267 -9.80 2.28 -12.17
N GLY A 268 -10.79 1.39 -12.18
CA GLY A 268 -12.15 1.77 -12.57
C GLY A 268 -12.80 2.80 -11.64
N LEU A 269 -12.51 2.78 -10.34
CA LEU A 269 -12.93 3.85 -9.40
C LEU A 269 -12.16 5.15 -9.67
N PHE A 270 -10.87 5.09 -9.96
CA PHE A 270 -10.05 6.23 -10.33
C PHE A 270 -10.59 6.91 -11.60
N GLN A 271 -10.80 6.17 -12.68
CA GLN A 271 -11.32 6.69 -13.94
C GLN A 271 -12.70 7.36 -13.80
N ARG A 272 -13.50 6.94 -12.81
CA ARG A 272 -14.80 7.56 -12.48
C ARG A 272 -14.72 8.69 -11.46
N GLY A 273 -13.51 9.12 -11.06
CA GLY A 273 -13.29 10.17 -10.07
C GLY A 273 -13.67 9.79 -8.63
N ARG A 274 -13.94 8.49 -8.37
CA ARG A 274 -14.33 8.00 -7.03
C ARG A 274 -13.15 7.59 -6.14
N LEU A 275 -11.96 7.51 -6.72
CA LEU A 275 -10.70 7.22 -6.03
C LEU A 275 -9.58 8.11 -6.59
N PRO A 276 -9.54 9.41 -6.24
CA PRO A 276 -8.66 10.41 -6.85
C PRO A 276 -7.22 10.28 -6.36
N VAL A 277 -6.52 9.19 -6.73
CA VAL A 277 -5.15 8.89 -6.31
C VAL A 277 -4.11 9.82 -6.94
N ASP A 278 -4.41 10.44 -8.06
CA ASP A 278 -3.62 11.49 -8.70
C ASP A 278 -3.32 12.65 -7.74
N ARG A 279 -4.23 12.95 -6.82
CA ARG A 279 -4.04 13.96 -5.77
C ARG A 279 -2.96 13.61 -4.73
N LEU A 280 -2.48 12.36 -4.73
CA LEU A 280 -1.35 11.92 -3.89
C LEU A 280 -0.01 12.22 -4.55
N LEU A 281 0.03 12.41 -5.87
CA LEU A 281 1.24 12.70 -6.62
C LEU A 281 1.71 14.12 -6.34
N THR A 282 2.90 14.22 -5.72
CA THR A 282 3.51 15.50 -5.37
C THR A 282 4.39 16.02 -6.51
N ASP A 283 5.26 15.16 -7.05
CA ASP A 283 6.28 15.56 -8.01
C ASP A 283 6.56 14.46 -9.05
N ARG A 284 7.07 14.90 -10.21
CA ARG A 284 7.72 14.05 -11.22
C ARG A 284 9.20 14.37 -11.24
N LEU A 285 10.03 13.32 -11.22
CA LEU A 285 11.48 13.41 -11.15
C LEU A 285 12.13 12.62 -12.29
N ARG A 286 13.32 13.00 -12.66
CA ARG A 286 14.19 12.17 -13.48
C ARG A 286 15.00 11.23 -12.57
N LEU A 287 15.54 10.15 -13.13
CA LEU A 287 16.30 9.17 -12.35
C LEU A 287 17.55 9.78 -11.65
N ASP A 288 18.20 10.75 -12.26
CA ASP A 288 19.34 11.45 -11.66
C ASP A 288 18.98 12.30 -10.41
N GLN A 289 17.70 12.61 -10.24
CA GLN A 289 17.14 13.35 -9.07
C GLN A 289 16.65 12.43 -7.94
N ILE A 290 16.84 11.11 -8.05
CA ILE A 290 16.25 10.14 -7.10
C ILE A 290 16.70 10.39 -5.66
N ASN A 291 17.96 10.79 -5.43
CA ASN A 291 18.46 11.05 -4.08
C ASN A 291 17.76 12.26 -3.45
N GLU A 292 17.55 13.33 -4.24
CA GLU A 292 16.76 14.49 -3.82
C GLU A 292 15.32 14.08 -3.50
N GLY A 293 14.73 13.19 -4.33
CA GLY A 293 13.40 12.63 -4.07
C GLY A 293 13.33 11.92 -2.72
N PHE A 294 14.31 11.08 -2.37
CA PHE A 294 14.38 10.43 -1.07
C PHE A 294 14.53 11.43 0.09
N ASP A 295 15.32 12.50 -0.10
CA ASP A 295 15.46 13.55 0.91
C ASP A 295 14.13 14.27 1.17
N ARG A 296 13.39 14.63 0.11
CA ARG A 296 12.05 15.24 0.22
C ARG A 296 11.06 14.33 0.95
N LEU A 297 11.10 13.00 0.70
CA LEU A 297 10.26 12.03 1.41
C LEU A 297 10.63 11.95 2.89
N ARG A 298 11.93 11.90 3.23
CA ARG A 298 12.43 11.85 4.61
C ARG A 298 12.04 13.10 5.39
N GLU A 299 12.07 14.26 4.76
CA GLU A 299 11.70 15.55 5.35
C GLU A 299 10.19 15.79 5.40
N GLY A 300 9.39 14.85 4.88
CA GLY A 300 7.93 14.97 4.83
C GLY A 300 7.40 16.02 3.86
N ARG A 301 8.26 16.53 2.96
CA ARG A 301 7.90 17.54 1.92
C ARG A 301 7.21 16.93 0.69
N ALA A 302 7.21 15.61 0.57
CA ALA A 302 6.54 14.90 -0.50
C ALA A 302 5.74 13.72 0.05
N VAL A 303 4.66 13.33 -0.66
CA VAL A 303 3.82 12.17 -0.35
C VAL A 303 4.14 11.02 -1.31
N ARG A 304 3.96 11.26 -2.61
CA ARG A 304 4.31 10.33 -3.69
C ARG A 304 5.03 11.09 -4.78
N GLN A 305 6.12 10.53 -5.26
CA GLN A 305 6.91 11.06 -6.36
C GLN A 305 7.09 9.97 -7.41
N ILE A 306 7.02 10.34 -8.67
CA ILE A 306 7.17 9.42 -9.81
C ILE A 306 8.47 9.76 -10.52
N ILE A 307 9.28 8.74 -10.82
CA ILE A 307 10.39 8.85 -11.75
C ILE A 307 9.84 8.57 -13.15
N THR A 308 10.04 9.51 -14.05
CA THR A 308 9.68 9.36 -15.47
C THR A 308 10.94 9.12 -16.31
N PHE A 309 10.79 8.30 -17.36
CA PHE A 309 11.80 8.01 -18.36
C PHE A 309 11.25 8.50 -19.69
N ASP A 310 12.05 9.29 -20.41
CA ASP A 310 11.73 9.85 -21.73
C ASP A 310 11.84 8.79 -22.83
#